data_8aed6fe55760ae7841097f1672f9e210
#
_entry.id   8aed6fe55760ae7841097f1672f9e210
#
_cell.length_a   1.000
_cell.length_b   1.000
_cell.length_c   1.000
_cell.angle_alpha   90.00
_cell.angle_beta   90.00
_cell.angle_gamma   90.00
#
_symmetry.space_group_name_H-M   'P 1'
#
loop_
_entity.id
_entity.type
_entity.pdbx_description
1 polymer ?
#
loop_
_entity_poly.entity_id
_entity_poly.type
_entity_poly.pdbx_seq_one_letter_code
_entity_poly.pdbx_strand_id
1 'polypeptide(L)'
;DSRDEVLIMAATNRKDLIDPAFLREGRIGTHVKVGLPLPEEYSAIVEVHLADAPLCEQLDLEAAVLGLPAGMSGADLAGIGRKIREVAVKRHLDEFPEGGAEGFSVRQEDALTACGVVLGQETGSEDSIQIEPLG
;
A
#
# COMPACT_ATOMS: atom_id res chain seq x y z
N ASP A 1 24.61 -32.65 -23.32
CA ASP A 1 23.91 -32.43 -22.03
C ASP A 1 24.08 -30.99 -21.58
N SER A 2 23.39 -30.10 -22.26
CA SER A 2 23.29 -28.73 -21.79
C SER A 2 22.37 -28.70 -20.59
N ARG A 3 22.93 -28.79 -19.40
CA ARG A 3 22.23 -28.41 -18.20
C ARG A 3 22.23 -26.89 -18.11
N ASP A 4 21.38 -26.29 -18.91
CA ASP A 4 21.11 -24.90 -18.74
C ASP A 4 20.43 -24.75 -17.38
N GLU A 5 21.12 -24.12 -16.45
CA GLU A 5 20.55 -23.78 -15.16
C GLU A 5 19.51 -22.70 -15.38
N VAL A 6 18.27 -23.11 -15.61
CA VAL A 6 17.14 -22.20 -15.80
C VAL A 6 16.30 -22.23 -14.53
N LEU A 7 16.14 -21.08 -13.90
CA LEU A 7 15.22 -20.89 -12.81
C LEU A 7 13.91 -20.33 -13.39
N ILE A 8 12.81 -21.07 -13.16
CA ILE A 8 11.49 -20.62 -13.55
C ILE A 8 10.75 -20.15 -12.30
N MET A 9 10.30 -18.90 -12.31
CA MET A 9 9.44 -18.33 -11.28
C MET A 9 8.11 -17.92 -11.88
N ALA A 10 7.03 -18.26 -11.21
CA ALA A 10 5.69 -17.83 -11.57
C ALA A 10 4.99 -17.23 -10.36
N ALA A 11 4.24 -16.16 -10.56
CA ALA A 11 3.45 -15.51 -9.52
C ALA A 11 2.00 -15.40 -9.96
N THR A 12 1.07 -15.69 -9.07
CA THR A 12 -0.36 -15.60 -9.32
C THR A 12 -1.10 -15.34 -8.02
N ASN A 13 -2.20 -14.61 -8.09
CA ASN A 13 -3.17 -14.49 -6.99
C ASN A 13 -4.29 -15.55 -7.08
N ARG A 14 -4.29 -16.37 -8.14
CA ARG A 14 -5.32 -17.37 -8.42
C ARG A 14 -4.68 -18.73 -8.74
N LYS A 15 -4.21 -19.44 -7.71
CA LYS A 15 -3.60 -20.75 -7.86
C LYS A 15 -4.57 -21.78 -8.52
N ASP A 16 -5.86 -21.63 -8.28
CA ASP A 16 -6.92 -22.46 -8.84
C ASP A 16 -7.02 -22.38 -10.38
N LEU A 17 -6.54 -21.30 -10.98
CA LEU A 17 -6.53 -21.09 -12.43
C LEU A 17 -5.26 -21.58 -13.12
N ILE A 18 -4.24 -21.98 -12.37
CA ILE A 18 -3.01 -22.54 -12.94
C ILE A 18 -3.28 -23.97 -13.38
N ASP A 19 -2.85 -24.32 -14.61
CA ASP A 19 -2.89 -25.69 -15.08
C ASP A 19 -2.18 -26.62 -14.09
N PRO A 20 -2.85 -27.65 -13.56
CA PRO A 20 -2.26 -28.58 -12.61
C PRO A 20 -0.93 -29.21 -13.11
N ALA A 21 -0.73 -29.27 -14.42
CA ALA A 21 0.50 -29.80 -15.01
C ALA A 21 1.74 -29.01 -14.58
N PHE A 22 1.63 -27.69 -14.34
CA PHE A 22 2.74 -26.87 -13.84
C PHE A 22 3.01 -27.07 -12.35
N LEU A 23 2.03 -27.56 -11.60
CA LEU A 23 2.14 -27.76 -10.16
C LEU A 23 2.67 -29.16 -9.76
N ARG A 24 2.90 -30.04 -10.74
CA ARG A 24 3.43 -31.38 -10.50
C ARG A 24 4.89 -31.32 -10.08
N GLU A 25 5.29 -32.30 -9.26
CA GLU A 25 6.69 -32.46 -8.82
C GLU A 25 7.65 -32.45 -10.02
N GLY A 26 8.78 -31.79 -9.84
CA GLY A 26 9.81 -31.65 -10.89
C GLY A 26 9.59 -30.49 -11.86
N ARG A 27 8.49 -29.75 -11.73
CA ARG A 27 8.23 -28.54 -12.55
C ARG A 27 8.29 -27.30 -11.67
N ILE A 28 7.18 -26.87 -11.06
CA ILE A 28 7.17 -25.81 -10.05
C ILE A 28 6.95 -26.50 -8.71
N GLY A 29 8.04 -26.96 -8.09
CA GLY A 29 7.98 -27.78 -6.87
C GLY A 29 7.88 -26.98 -5.58
N THR A 30 8.39 -25.75 -5.58
CA THR A 30 8.36 -24.89 -4.39
C THR A 30 7.25 -23.84 -4.52
N HIS A 31 6.31 -23.90 -3.59
CA HIS A 31 5.21 -22.94 -3.54
C HIS A 31 5.37 -22.03 -2.32
N VAL A 32 5.40 -20.73 -2.54
CA VAL A 32 5.46 -19.73 -1.47
C VAL A 32 4.14 -18.96 -1.47
N LYS A 33 3.43 -19.03 -0.36
CA LYS A 33 2.21 -18.25 -0.16
C LYS A 33 2.59 -16.90 0.43
N VAL A 34 2.27 -15.83 -0.29
CA VAL A 34 2.37 -14.46 0.21
C VAL A 34 0.99 -14.03 0.69
N GLY A 35 0.80 -14.02 1.99
CA GLY A 35 -0.45 -13.59 2.61
C GLY A 35 -0.56 -12.08 2.73
N LEU A 36 -1.67 -11.64 3.34
CA LEU A 36 -1.84 -10.22 3.69
C LEU A 36 -0.79 -9.82 4.75
N PRO A 37 -0.28 -8.57 4.68
CA PRO A 37 0.64 -8.09 5.70
C PRO A 37 -0.03 -8.03 7.08
N LEU A 38 0.78 -8.24 8.10
CA LEU A 38 0.35 -8.06 9.49
C LEU A 38 0.39 -6.58 9.86
N PRO A 39 -0.44 -6.12 10.82
CA PRO A 39 -0.45 -4.71 11.24
C PRO A 39 0.94 -4.17 11.63
N GLU A 40 1.79 -4.99 12.24
CA GLU A 40 3.16 -4.61 12.59
C GLU A 40 4.07 -4.36 11.36
N GLU A 41 3.68 -4.82 10.19
CA GLU A 41 4.42 -4.63 8.94
C GLU A 41 3.97 -3.37 8.17
N TYR A 42 2.87 -2.77 8.55
CA TYR A 42 2.24 -1.67 7.81
C TYR A 42 3.15 -0.46 7.64
N SER A 43 3.82 -0.03 8.71
CA SER A 43 4.71 1.13 8.65
C SER A 43 5.85 0.94 7.66
N ALA A 44 6.47 -0.24 7.66
CA ALA A 44 7.55 -0.57 6.74
C ALA A 44 7.07 -0.57 5.27
N ILE A 45 5.87 -1.07 5.01
CA ILE A 45 5.29 -1.08 3.66
C ILE A 45 4.97 0.34 3.19
N VAL A 46 4.35 1.14 4.05
CA VAL A 46 4.05 2.55 3.73
C VAL A 46 5.35 3.33 3.48
N GLU A 47 6.38 3.07 4.27
CA GLU A 47 7.71 3.71 4.12
C GLU A 47 8.29 3.44 2.73
N VAL A 48 8.20 2.21 2.22
CA VAL A 48 8.65 1.86 0.86
C VAL A 48 7.96 2.74 -0.19
N HIS A 49 6.68 3.00 -0.02
CA HIS A 49 5.90 3.84 -0.94
C HIS A 49 6.16 5.35 -0.78
N LEU A 50 6.88 5.75 0.25
CA LEU A 50 7.31 7.13 0.48
C LEU A 50 8.81 7.35 0.20
N ALA A 51 9.53 6.33 -0.27
CA ALA A 51 10.99 6.37 -0.43
C ALA A 51 11.50 7.50 -1.32
N ASP A 52 10.70 7.95 -2.30
CA ASP A 52 11.06 9.05 -3.21
C ASP A 52 10.68 10.44 -2.67
N ALA A 53 10.04 10.51 -1.53
CA ALA A 53 9.60 11.76 -0.95
C ALA A 53 10.56 12.22 0.16
N PRO A 54 10.84 13.53 0.29
CA PRO A 54 11.56 14.02 1.44
C PRO A 54 10.71 13.86 2.70
N LEU A 55 11.25 13.17 3.70
CA LEU A 55 10.58 12.89 4.97
C LEU A 55 11.14 13.77 6.06
N CYS A 56 10.27 14.31 6.89
CA CYS A 56 10.65 15.03 8.09
C CYS A 56 11.34 14.07 9.09
N GLU A 57 12.38 14.53 9.78
CA GLU A 57 13.11 13.73 10.76
C GLU A 57 12.24 13.22 11.91
N GLN A 58 11.19 13.95 12.25
CA GLN A 58 10.26 13.59 13.32
C GLN A 58 9.11 12.69 12.85
N LEU A 59 9.11 12.25 11.59
CA LEU A 59 8.07 11.39 11.05
C LEU A 59 8.11 10.01 11.71
N ASP A 60 7.00 9.62 12.34
CA ASP A 60 6.79 8.32 12.95
C ASP A 60 5.62 7.63 12.26
N LEU A 61 5.93 6.82 11.25
CA LEU A 61 4.93 6.08 10.49
C LEU A 61 4.27 4.98 11.33
N GLU A 62 5.00 4.37 12.27
CA GLU A 62 4.44 3.38 13.19
C GLU A 62 3.26 3.97 13.97
N ALA A 63 3.45 5.15 14.54
CA ALA A 63 2.39 5.85 15.26
C ALA A 63 1.23 6.23 14.32
N ALA A 64 1.52 6.66 13.10
CA ALA A 64 0.51 7.08 12.13
C ALA A 64 -0.40 5.93 11.68
N VAL A 65 0.15 4.73 11.48
CA VAL A 65 -0.60 3.57 10.99
C VAL A 65 -1.26 2.76 12.11
N LEU A 66 -1.01 3.09 13.36
CA LEU A 66 -1.45 2.32 14.53
C LEU A 66 -2.98 2.12 14.58
N GLY A 67 -3.74 3.09 14.08
CA GLY A 67 -5.20 3.03 14.06
C GLY A 67 -5.80 2.28 12.86
N LEU A 68 -4.98 1.83 11.92
CA LEU A 68 -5.47 1.14 10.73
C LEU A 68 -5.97 -0.27 11.07
N PRO A 69 -7.04 -0.74 10.42
CA PRO A 69 -7.60 -2.07 10.70
C PRO A 69 -6.69 -3.19 10.17
N ALA A 70 -6.80 -4.36 10.78
CA ALA A 70 -6.21 -5.58 10.25
C ALA A 70 -6.87 -5.96 8.91
N GLY A 71 -6.16 -6.70 8.06
CA GLY A 71 -6.69 -7.21 6.79
C GLY A 71 -6.45 -6.29 5.60
N MET A 72 -5.67 -5.23 5.76
CA MET A 72 -5.27 -4.38 4.64
C MET A 72 -4.26 -5.09 3.75
N SER A 73 -4.45 -4.97 2.43
CA SER A 73 -3.51 -5.50 1.44
C SER A 73 -2.32 -4.56 1.21
N GLY A 74 -1.29 -5.06 0.54
CA GLY A 74 -0.19 -4.21 0.07
C GLY A 74 -0.66 -3.07 -0.83
N ALA A 75 -1.68 -3.31 -1.66
CA ALA A 75 -2.30 -2.28 -2.51
C ALA A 75 -3.01 -1.20 -1.69
N ASP A 76 -3.69 -1.58 -0.61
CA ASP A 76 -4.33 -0.63 0.31
C ASP A 76 -3.28 0.27 0.98
N LEU A 77 -2.18 -0.32 1.43
CA LEU A 77 -1.08 0.42 2.06
C LEU A 77 -0.34 1.31 1.07
N ALA A 78 -0.19 0.89 -0.19
CA ALA A 78 0.31 1.75 -1.27
C ALA A 78 -0.61 2.95 -1.48
N GLY A 79 -1.93 2.75 -1.39
CA GLY A 79 -2.93 3.81 -1.43
C GLY A 79 -2.76 4.82 -0.31
N ILE A 80 -2.45 4.35 0.89
CA ILE A 80 -2.14 5.22 2.04
C ILE A 80 -0.88 6.06 1.76
N GLY A 81 0.18 5.45 1.23
CA GLY A 81 1.38 6.18 0.84
C GLY A 81 1.09 7.31 -0.16
N ARG A 82 0.27 7.03 -1.17
CA ARG A 82 -0.19 8.05 -2.12
C ARG A 82 -0.98 9.16 -1.43
N LYS A 83 -1.87 8.80 -0.52
CA LYS A 83 -2.70 9.76 0.21
C LYS A 83 -1.85 10.66 1.12
N ILE A 84 -0.84 10.11 1.76
CA ILE A 84 0.11 10.89 2.57
C ILE A 84 0.80 11.95 1.69
N ARG A 85 1.28 11.56 0.51
CA ARG A 85 1.90 12.49 -0.45
C ARG A 85 0.93 13.58 -0.89
N GLU A 86 -0.30 13.21 -1.22
CA GLU A 86 -1.35 14.16 -1.63
C GLU A 86 -1.63 15.19 -0.54
N VAL A 87 -1.80 14.74 0.69
CA VAL A 87 -2.03 15.62 1.85
C VAL A 87 -0.83 16.55 2.07
N ALA A 88 0.39 16.02 2.00
CA ALA A 88 1.61 16.80 2.17
C ALA A 88 1.77 17.88 1.10
N VAL A 89 1.51 17.53 -0.16
CA VAL A 89 1.57 18.50 -1.28
C VAL A 89 0.52 19.58 -1.10
N LYS A 90 -0.70 19.20 -0.79
CA LYS A 90 -1.79 20.17 -0.58
C LYS A 90 -1.47 21.14 0.56
N ARG A 91 -0.99 20.61 1.70
CA ARG A 91 -0.56 21.46 2.83
C ARG A 91 0.54 22.43 2.40
N HIS A 92 1.54 21.93 1.69
CA HIS A 92 2.68 22.76 1.24
C HIS A 92 2.22 23.88 0.31
N LEU A 93 1.32 23.59 -0.63
CA LEU A 93 0.76 24.60 -1.54
C LEU A 93 -0.10 25.63 -0.82
N ASP A 94 -0.83 25.22 0.23
CA ASP A 94 -1.59 26.14 1.07
C ASP A 94 -0.66 27.07 1.88
N GLU A 95 0.48 26.55 2.37
CA GLU A 95 1.50 27.33 3.09
C GLU A 95 2.29 28.26 2.14
N PHE A 96 2.54 27.82 0.92
CA PHE A 96 3.33 28.50 -0.10
C PHE A 96 2.57 28.65 -1.43
N PRO A 97 1.59 29.56 -1.52
CA PRO A 97 0.77 29.69 -2.73
C PRO A 97 1.54 30.07 -4.00
N GLU A 98 2.71 30.68 -3.84
CA GLU A 98 3.59 31.03 -4.96
C GLU A 98 4.22 29.80 -5.62
N GLY A 99 4.09 28.64 -4.99
CA GLY A 99 4.70 27.40 -5.45
C GLY A 99 6.17 27.29 -5.09
N GLY A 100 6.77 26.18 -5.51
CA GLY A 100 8.16 25.86 -5.23
C GLY A 100 8.28 24.64 -4.31
N ALA A 101 9.36 23.90 -4.50
CA ALA A 101 9.63 22.68 -3.71
C ALA A 101 10.51 22.94 -2.49
N GLU A 102 10.95 24.18 -2.29
CA GLU A 102 11.81 24.52 -1.16
C GLU A 102 11.10 24.28 0.17
N GLY A 103 11.75 23.55 1.06
CA GLY A 103 11.20 23.22 2.37
C GLY A 103 10.08 22.20 2.37
N PHE A 104 9.77 21.57 1.21
CA PHE A 104 8.78 20.49 1.17
C PHE A 104 9.32 19.26 1.89
N SER A 105 8.55 18.75 2.82
CA SER A 105 8.76 17.44 3.43
C SER A 105 7.42 16.87 3.91
N VAL A 106 7.33 15.55 3.94
CA VAL A 106 6.21 14.85 4.55
C VAL A 106 6.35 14.94 6.07
N ARG A 107 5.31 15.44 6.73
CA ARG A 107 5.27 15.65 8.18
C ARG A 107 4.35 14.63 8.85
N GLN A 108 4.49 14.49 10.17
CA GLN A 108 3.65 13.64 10.98
C GLN A 108 2.16 13.96 10.83
N GLU A 109 1.81 15.24 10.78
CA GLU A 109 0.43 15.69 10.58
C GLU A 109 -0.17 15.21 9.24
N ASP A 110 0.65 15.14 8.20
CA ASP A 110 0.21 14.66 6.88
C ASP A 110 -0.14 13.17 6.94
N ALA A 111 0.71 12.38 7.60
CA ALA A 111 0.48 10.94 7.76
C ALA A 111 -0.76 10.66 8.63
N LEU A 112 -0.94 11.38 9.72
CA LEU A 112 -2.11 11.24 10.60
C LEU A 112 -3.39 11.65 9.88
N THR A 113 -3.36 12.73 9.13
CA THR A 113 -4.52 13.20 8.32
C THR A 113 -4.90 12.16 7.27
N ALA A 114 -3.91 11.63 6.55
CA ALA A 114 -4.15 10.64 5.50
C ALA A 114 -4.76 9.35 6.06
N CYS A 115 -4.24 8.84 7.16
CA CYS A 115 -4.78 7.65 7.81
C CYS A 115 -6.20 7.90 8.36
N GLY A 116 -6.45 9.08 8.92
CA GLY A 116 -7.76 9.48 9.39
C GLY A 116 -8.80 9.58 8.28
N VAL A 117 -8.43 10.10 7.10
CA VAL A 117 -9.31 10.18 5.94
C VAL A 117 -9.68 8.78 5.44
N VAL A 118 -8.72 7.87 5.37
CA VAL A 118 -8.96 6.48 4.95
C VAL A 118 -9.95 5.80 5.91
N LEU A 119 -9.74 5.93 7.22
CA LEU A 119 -10.66 5.41 8.22
C LEU A 119 -12.06 6.03 8.13
N GLY A 120 -12.14 7.34 7.86
CA GLY A 120 -13.39 8.04 7.66
C GLY A 120 -14.14 7.57 6.40
N GLN A 121 -13.44 7.21 5.36
CA GLN A 121 -14.03 6.66 4.14
C GLN A 121 -14.56 5.23 4.35
N GLU A 122 -13.90 4.42 5.14
CA GLU A 122 -14.39 3.08 5.49
C GLU A 122 -15.67 3.15 6.33
N THR A 123 -15.74 4.07 7.26
CA THR A 123 -16.97 4.29 8.08
C THR A 123 -18.09 4.96 7.29
N GLY A 124 -17.75 5.75 6.27
CA GLY A 124 -18.74 6.41 5.40
C GLY A 124 -19.27 5.52 4.28
N SER A 125 -18.58 4.42 3.96
CA SER A 125 -18.99 3.53 2.87
C SER A 125 -20.13 2.60 3.23
N GLU A 126 -20.44 2.42 4.51
CA GLU A 126 -21.62 1.67 4.93
C GLU A 126 -22.92 2.40 4.63
N ASP A 127 -22.89 3.73 4.49
CA ASP A 127 -24.09 4.54 4.29
C ASP A 127 -24.28 5.08 2.86
N SER A 128 -23.33 4.92 1.95
CA SER A 128 -23.34 5.73 0.74
C SER A 128 -23.32 5.02 -0.60
N ILE A 129 -23.35 3.70 -0.64
CA ILE A 129 -23.52 3.01 -1.92
C ILE A 129 -24.81 2.18 -1.89
N GLN A 130 -25.92 2.87 -1.91
CA GLN A 130 -27.08 2.29 -2.55
C GLN A 130 -26.93 2.50 -4.06
N ILE A 131 -26.20 1.58 -4.68
CA ILE A 131 -26.35 1.42 -6.12
C ILE A 131 -27.73 0.80 -6.31
N GLU A 132 -28.69 1.66 -6.62
CA GLU A 132 -29.95 1.16 -7.12
C GLU A 132 -29.65 0.40 -8.41
N PRO A 133 -30.01 -0.89 -8.50
CA PRO A 133 -29.89 -1.60 -9.76
C PRO A 133 -30.77 -0.86 -10.77
N LEU A 134 -30.17 -0.44 -11.88
CA LEU A 134 -30.92 0.00 -13.04
C LEU A 134 -31.79 -1.18 -13.50
N GLY A 135 -33.02 -1.16 -13.05
CA GLY A 135 -34.04 -2.11 -13.48
C GLY A 135 -34.44 -1.89 -14.91
#